data_8d4007b8cc5d9bf32f65dd8bd5cfa1b7
#
_entry.id   8d4007b8cc5d9bf32f65dd8bd5cfa1b7
#
_cell.length_a   1.000
_cell.length_b   1.000
_cell.length_c   1.000
_cell.angle_alpha   90.00
_cell.angle_beta   90.00
_cell.angle_gamma   90.00
#
_symmetry.space_group_name_H-M   'P 1'
#
loop_
_entity.id
_entity.type
_entity.pdbx_description
1 polymer ?
#
loop_
_entity_poly.entity_id
_entity_poly.type
_entity_poly.pdbx_seq_one_letter_code
_entity_poly.pdbx_strand_id
1 'polypeptide(L)'
;IKEFLKNKTAFYYLATEELESQSMKRLANVIARTTKNTLLQKIEFTDWLDLFQLIADYKPEEKKVLVIDEFPYLVRTNSAFPSILQNAWDEFLKDSNVMLILSGSLIGMMQKHALSYDSPLYGRRTAQMRLTPLPFTSIYEAQNLPFEQAVEQFALTGGVPKYLEFFEDGRPLEEQLKDAVFSKNGFLYEEPNFLLKSESLTAVNYFSIIKTIADGNHKLGKIASALGQESSSLTPYLSTLSDLGFIEKRTPITEKNPEKSRKGLYFIADNFLRFWFCYVYPYKGELELDNMQIVLDEIHKDFKEKFVAFAYEDICKDIFAKLCSNNAISFVPSRIGSYWLNDYDGDTEIDVMSVDHQNKQVFAGECKYHTKPVDAPVYFALKEKVDNAAEIRKSFPKYNVIYGLF
;
A
#
# COMPACT_ATOMS: atom_id res chain seq x y z
N ILE A 1 16.99 -2.86 2.34
CA ILE A 1 17.83 -3.91 2.94
C ILE A 1 19.30 -3.69 2.57
N LYS A 2 19.67 -3.60 1.30
CA LYS A 2 21.09 -3.46 0.87
C LYS A 2 21.80 -2.28 1.51
N GLU A 3 21.15 -1.12 1.66
CA GLU A 3 21.71 0.04 2.38
C GLU A 3 21.99 -0.26 3.86
N PHE A 4 21.05 -0.96 4.52
CA PHE A 4 21.21 -1.39 5.90
C PHE A 4 22.41 -2.33 6.10
N LEU A 5 22.71 -3.17 5.10
CA LEU A 5 23.80 -4.15 5.17
C LEU A 5 25.19 -3.56 4.94
N LYS A 6 25.32 -2.33 4.47
CA LYS A 6 26.62 -1.67 4.30
C LYS A 6 27.41 -1.69 5.62
N ASN A 7 28.67 -2.10 5.52
CA ASN A 7 29.59 -2.21 6.66
C ASN A 7 29.19 -3.23 7.75
N LYS A 8 28.39 -4.23 7.40
CA LYS A 8 28.00 -5.33 8.31
C LYS A 8 28.42 -6.69 7.75
N THR A 9 28.74 -7.62 8.63
CA THR A 9 28.86 -9.02 8.26
C THR A 9 27.47 -9.55 7.93
N ALA A 10 27.23 -9.79 6.64
CA ALA A 10 25.89 -10.14 6.15
C ALA A 10 25.90 -11.30 5.16
N PHE A 11 24.92 -12.18 5.33
CA PHE A 11 24.55 -13.25 4.41
C PHE A 11 23.25 -12.84 3.73
N TYR A 12 23.33 -12.25 2.54
CA TYR A 12 22.16 -11.85 1.76
C TYR A 12 21.83 -12.92 0.74
N TYR A 13 20.74 -13.64 0.97
CA TYR A 13 20.21 -14.66 0.11
C TYR A 13 18.89 -14.21 -0.50
N LEU A 14 18.87 -14.10 -1.84
CA LEU A 14 17.67 -13.86 -2.62
C LEU A 14 17.13 -15.23 -3.09
N ALA A 15 16.00 -15.63 -2.54
CA ALA A 15 15.30 -16.84 -2.95
C ALA A 15 14.66 -16.68 -4.33
N THR A 16 14.58 -17.78 -5.07
CA THR A 16 13.93 -17.87 -6.38
C THR A 16 13.10 -19.15 -6.41
N GLU A 17 12.14 -19.21 -7.33
CA GLU A 17 11.31 -20.40 -7.52
C GLU A 17 12.08 -21.46 -8.29
N GLU A 18 12.85 -22.29 -7.56
CA GLU A 18 13.72 -23.33 -8.08
C GLU A 18 13.69 -24.57 -7.17
N LEU A 19 14.29 -25.67 -7.62
CA LEU A 19 14.39 -26.89 -6.80
C LEU A 19 15.12 -26.61 -5.49
N GLU A 20 14.70 -27.22 -4.41
CA GLU A 20 15.24 -27.02 -3.07
C GLU A 20 16.76 -27.26 -2.99
N SER A 21 17.27 -28.27 -3.69
CA SER A 21 18.72 -28.54 -3.77
C SER A 21 19.49 -27.38 -4.41
N GLN A 22 18.90 -26.69 -5.38
CA GLN A 22 19.51 -25.50 -6.01
C GLN A 22 19.47 -24.30 -5.08
N SER A 23 18.38 -24.12 -4.35
CA SER A 23 18.25 -23.10 -3.32
C SER A 23 19.30 -23.26 -2.21
N MET A 24 19.50 -24.50 -1.72
CA MET A 24 20.56 -24.81 -0.75
C MET A 24 21.95 -24.51 -1.31
N LYS A 25 22.22 -24.91 -2.55
CA LYS A 25 23.50 -24.61 -3.22
C LYS A 25 23.75 -23.11 -3.35
N ARG A 26 22.71 -22.32 -3.64
CA ARG A 26 22.83 -20.86 -3.70
C ARG A 26 23.15 -20.27 -2.34
N LEU A 27 22.48 -20.71 -1.27
CA LEU A 27 22.80 -20.23 0.08
C LEU A 27 24.22 -20.65 0.48
N ALA A 28 24.66 -21.88 0.15
CA ALA A 28 26.04 -22.32 0.36
C ALA A 28 27.05 -21.41 -0.36
N ASN A 29 26.74 -20.97 -1.59
CA ASN A 29 27.58 -20.01 -2.31
C ASN A 29 27.62 -18.62 -1.66
N VAL A 30 26.52 -18.17 -1.06
CA VAL A 30 26.49 -16.93 -0.27
C VAL A 30 27.40 -17.06 0.94
N ILE A 31 27.27 -18.17 1.68
CA ILE A 31 28.10 -18.47 2.85
C ILE A 31 29.60 -18.54 2.43
N ALA A 32 29.93 -19.27 1.38
CA ALA A 32 31.29 -19.42 0.88
C ALA A 32 31.95 -18.07 0.56
N ARG A 33 31.22 -17.16 -0.10
CA ARG A 33 31.71 -15.80 -0.43
C ARG A 33 31.92 -14.97 0.82
N THR A 34 30.95 -14.95 1.73
CA THR A 34 31.01 -14.12 2.95
C THR A 34 32.12 -14.61 3.90
N THR A 35 32.28 -15.93 4.03
CA THR A 35 33.29 -16.54 4.90
C THR A 35 34.67 -16.69 4.23
N LYS A 36 34.75 -16.43 2.91
CA LYS A 36 35.92 -16.70 2.07
C LYS A 36 36.35 -18.17 2.07
N ASN A 37 35.43 -19.09 2.33
CA ASN A 37 35.66 -20.54 2.33
C ASN A 37 35.13 -21.17 1.03
N THR A 38 35.98 -21.27 0.02
CA THR A 38 35.65 -21.81 -1.31
C THR A 38 35.33 -23.31 -1.33
N LEU A 39 35.69 -24.03 -0.27
CA LEU A 39 35.39 -25.48 -0.17
C LEU A 39 33.89 -25.73 -0.10
N LEU A 40 33.14 -24.83 0.55
CA LEU A 40 31.68 -24.93 0.68
C LEU A 40 30.96 -24.96 -0.67
N GLN A 41 31.55 -24.42 -1.74
CA GLN A 41 30.99 -24.47 -3.10
C GLN A 41 31.02 -25.87 -3.73
N LYS A 42 31.84 -26.76 -3.19
CA LYS A 42 32.02 -28.13 -3.68
C LYS A 42 31.22 -29.17 -2.92
N ILE A 43 30.59 -28.74 -1.81
CA ILE A 43 29.79 -29.60 -0.94
C ILE A 43 28.35 -29.56 -1.41
N GLU A 44 27.73 -30.72 -1.54
CA GLU A 44 26.29 -30.85 -1.73
C GLU A 44 25.63 -30.95 -0.36
N PHE A 45 24.87 -29.92 -0.03
CA PHE A 45 24.07 -29.88 1.18
C PHE A 45 22.69 -30.51 0.91
N THR A 46 22.24 -31.33 1.83
CA THR A 46 20.94 -32.01 1.79
C THR A 46 20.01 -31.54 2.92
N ASP A 47 20.53 -30.75 3.85
CA ASP A 47 19.80 -30.21 4.99
C ASP A 47 20.05 -28.71 5.13
N TRP A 48 18.98 -27.95 5.32
CA TRP A 48 19.03 -26.52 5.61
C TRP A 48 19.68 -26.22 6.96
N LEU A 49 19.52 -27.11 7.94
CA LEU A 49 20.10 -26.93 9.28
C LEU A 49 21.61 -26.82 9.23
N ASP A 50 22.28 -27.62 8.38
CA ASP A 50 23.72 -27.54 8.19
C ASP A 50 24.18 -26.17 7.71
N LEU A 51 23.42 -25.58 6.76
CA LEU A 51 23.71 -24.24 6.23
C LEU A 51 23.49 -23.15 7.29
N PHE A 52 22.44 -23.24 8.06
CA PHE A 52 22.17 -22.29 9.14
C PHE A 52 23.19 -22.43 10.28
N GLN A 53 23.65 -23.65 10.58
CA GLN A 53 24.70 -23.89 11.57
C GLN A 53 26.03 -23.26 11.14
N LEU A 54 26.42 -23.37 9.87
CA LEU A 54 27.60 -22.69 9.34
C LEU A 54 27.55 -21.17 9.50
N ILE A 55 26.36 -20.57 9.38
CA ILE A 55 26.16 -19.13 9.62
C ILE A 55 26.27 -18.82 11.11
N ALA A 56 25.68 -19.65 11.97
CA ALA A 56 25.74 -19.48 13.40
C ALA A 56 27.19 -19.51 13.93
N ASP A 57 27.97 -20.49 13.48
CA ASP A 57 29.34 -20.73 13.92
C ASP A 57 30.36 -19.73 13.36
N TYR A 58 30.02 -19.03 12.27
CA TYR A 58 30.94 -18.05 11.71
C TYR A 58 31.06 -16.84 12.62
N LYS A 59 32.29 -16.57 13.14
CA LYS A 59 32.60 -15.46 14.02
C LYS A 59 31.54 -15.26 15.12
N PRO A 60 31.41 -16.19 16.06
CA PRO A 60 30.29 -16.23 17.01
C PRO A 60 30.17 -14.96 17.87
N GLU A 61 31.27 -14.26 18.12
CA GLU A 61 31.31 -13.03 18.93
C GLU A 61 30.83 -11.79 18.18
N GLU A 62 30.78 -11.83 16.84
CA GLU A 62 30.36 -10.68 16.04
C GLU A 62 28.85 -10.75 15.72
N LYS A 63 28.17 -9.59 15.76
CA LYS A 63 26.81 -9.47 15.21
C LYS A 63 26.84 -9.63 13.71
N LYS A 64 26.00 -10.50 13.19
CA LYS A 64 25.86 -10.77 11.77
C LYS A 64 24.40 -10.74 11.36
N VAL A 65 24.15 -10.52 10.08
CA VAL A 65 22.78 -10.42 9.53
C VAL A 65 22.59 -11.52 8.49
N LEU A 66 21.59 -12.37 8.69
CA LEU A 66 21.09 -13.27 7.68
C LEU A 66 19.80 -12.67 7.09
N VAL A 67 19.81 -12.41 5.79
CA VAL A 67 18.63 -11.99 5.05
C VAL A 67 18.19 -13.12 4.14
N ILE A 68 16.93 -13.50 4.26
CA ILE A 68 16.23 -14.35 3.29
C ILE A 68 15.21 -13.45 2.59
N ASP A 69 15.60 -12.95 1.42
CA ASP A 69 14.76 -12.10 0.58
C ASP A 69 13.92 -13.00 -0.32
N GLU A 70 12.67 -12.62 -0.56
CA GLU A 70 11.66 -13.43 -1.24
C GLU A 70 11.42 -14.80 -0.56
N PHE A 71 11.37 -14.80 0.79
CA PHE A 71 11.04 -15.97 1.61
C PHE A 71 9.84 -16.80 1.11
N PRO A 72 8.75 -16.20 0.57
CA PRO A 72 7.64 -16.95 0.01
C PRO A 72 8.01 -17.99 -1.04
N TYR A 73 9.06 -17.79 -1.84
CA TYR A 73 9.47 -18.78 -2.85
C TYR A 73 10.00 -20.07 -2.23
N LEU A 74 10.72 -19.97 -1.11
CA LEU A 74 11.15 -21.17 -0.38
C LEU A 74 9.96 -21.95 0.18
N VAL A 75 8.94 -21.23 0.67
CA VAL A 75 7.72 -21.86 1.19
C VAL A 75 6.91 -22.52 0.06
N ARG A 76 6.89 -21.93 -1.15
CA ARG A 76 6.26 -22.56 -2.33
C ARG A 76 6.95 -23.86 -2.72
N THR A 77 8.27 -23.88 -2.68
CA THR A 77 9.08 -25.06 -3.03
C THR A 77 8.99 -26.13 -1.93
N ASN A 78 9.07 -25.72 -0.68
CA ASN A 78 8.96 -26.61 0.49
C ASN A 78 8.06 -25.99 1.56
N SER A 79 6.84 -26.49 1.67
CA SER A 79 5.86 -25.99 2.67
C SER A 79 6.29 -26.20 4.12
N ALA A 80 7.27 -27.09 4.38
CA ALA A 80 7.85 -27.32 5.70
C ALA A 80 8.97 -26.31 6.04
N PHE A 81 9.41 -25.47 5.08
CA PHE A 81 10.53 -24.55 5.30
C PHE A 81 10.33 -23.61 6.52
N PRO A 82 9.14 -23.07 6.80
CA PRO A 82 8.92 -22.29 8.02
C PRO A 82 9.22 -23.08 9.30
N SER A 83 8.90 -24.38 9.34
CA SER A 83 9.20 -25.26 10.48
C SER A 83 10.69 -25.59 10.59
N ILE A 84 11.37 -25.78 9.46
CA ILE A 84 12.83 -25.95 9.41
C ILE A 84 13.53 -24.72 9.98
N LEU A 85 13.11 -23.53 9.53
CA LEU A 85 13.66 -22.27 10.03
C LEU A 85 13.33 -22.03 11.50
N GLN A 86 12.14 -22.46 11.95
CA GLN A 86 11.77 -22.47 13.38
C GLN A 86 12.75 -23.31 14.19
N ASN A 87 13.02 -24.54 13.76
CA ASN A 87 13.95 -25.44 14.44
C ASN A 87 15.35 -24.83 14.52
N ALA A 88 15.89 -24.35 13.42
CA ALA A 88 17.18 -23.67 13.40
C ALA A 88 17.23 -22.47 14.36
N TRP A 89 16.14 -21.68 14.41
CA TRP A 89 16.05 -20.55 15.32
C TRP A 89 16.04 -20.98 16.78
N ASP A 90 15.22 -21.95 17.14
CA ASP A 90 15.04 -22.40 18.52
C ASP A 90 16.26 -23.15 19.04
N GLU A 91 16.94 -23.93 18.20
CA GLU A 91 18.07 -24.75 18.61
C GLU A 91 19.37 -23.95 18.76
N PHE A 92 19.68 -23.01 17.82
CA PHE A 92 20.98 -22.36 17.83
C PHE A 92 21.01 -20.91 17.29
N LEU A 93 20.18 -20.50 16.33
CA LEU A 93 20.31 -19.17 15.73
C LEU A 93 20.01 -18.03 16.72
N LYS A 94 19.04 -18.20 17.61
CA LYS A 94 18.64 -17.18 18.59
C LYS A 94 19.79 -16.78 19.53
N ASP A 95 20.71 -17.72 19.82
CA ASP A 95 21.81 -17.56 20.76
C ASP A 95 23.15 -17.27 20.07
N SER A 96 23.16 -17.14 18.73
CA SER A 96 24.38 -17.06 17.90
C SER A 96 24.72 -15.66 17.36
N ASN A 97 24.24 -14.59 17.97
CA ASN A 97 24.43 -13.21 17.49
C ASN A 97 23.96 -12.97 16.04
N VAL A 98 22.99 -13.72 15.56
CA VAL A 98 22.40 -13.57 14.22
C VAL A 98 21.12 -12.73 14.30
N MET A 99 21.06 -11.66 13.50
CA MET A 99 19.81 -10.97 13.20
C MET A 99 19.24 -11.58 11.91
N LEU A 100 18.10 -12.27 12.02
CA LEU A 100 17.40 -12.84 10.89
C LEU A 100 16.38 -11.83 10.34
N ILE A 101 16.45 -11.56 9.04
CA ILE A 101 15.47 -10.73 8.31
C ILE A 101 14.81 -11.60 7.23
N LEU A 102 13.49 -11.71 7.31
CA LEU A 102 12.67 -12.31 6.26
C LEU A 102 11.95 -11.21 5.52
N SER A 103 12.05 -11.19 4.20
CA SER A 103 11.30 -10.26 3.35
C SER A 103 10.62 -11.01 2.21
N GLY A 104 9.58 -10.41 1.67
CA GLY A 104 8.86 -10.97 0.53
C GLY A 104 7.81 -9.99 0.02
N SER A 105 7.64 -9.98 -1.28
CA SER A 105 6.66 -9.15 -2.00
C SER A 105 5.24 -9.73 -1.94
N LEU A 106 5.09 -11.04 -1.72
CA LEU A 106 3.79 -11.72 -1.63
C LEU A 106 3.20 -11.57 -0.23
N ILE A 107 2.37 -10.54 -0.06
CA ILE A 107 1.82 -10.14 1.25
C ILE A 107 1.02 -11.28 1.88
N GLY A 108 0.15 -11.94 1.13
CA GLY A 108 -0.68 -13.04 1.62
C GLY A 108 0.15 -14.21 2.13
N MET A 109 1.23 -14.56 1.43
CA MET A 109 2.13 -15.63 1.87
C MET A 109 2.95 -15.22 3.10
N MET A 110 3.43 -13.97 3.16
CA MET A 110 4.13 -13.46 4.34
C MET A 110 3.20 -13.47 5.56
N GLN A 111 1.96 -13.02 5.40
CA GLN A 111 0.97 -13.08 6.50
C GLN A 111 0.74 -14.50 6.96
N LYS A 112 0.46 -15.43 6.05
CA LYS A 112 0.14 -16.83 6.38
C LYS A 112 1.33 -17.58 7.00
N HIS A 113 2.53 -17.45 6.44
CA HIS A 113 3.66 -18.32 6.76
C HIS A 113 4.71 -17.69 7.69
N ALA A 114 4.68 -16.39 7.90
CA ALA A 114 5.60 -15.71 8.81
C ALA A 114 4.91 -14.97 9.96
N LEU A 115 3.69 -14.46 9.76
CA LEU A 115 3.09 -13.49 10.67
C LEU A 115 1.86 -14.01 11.43
N SER A 116 1.07 -14.94 10.86
CA SER A 116 -0.15 -15.45 11.47
C SER A 116 0.12 -16.28 12.72
N TYR A 117 -0.90 -16.41 13.58
CA TYR A 117 -0.84 -17.23 14.79
C TYR A 117 -0.51 -18.69 14.49
N ASP A 118 -1.00 -19.23 13.37
CA ASP A 118 -0.79 -20.61 12.95
C ASP A 118 0.58 -20.86 12.30
N SER A 119 1.36 -19.79 12.08
CA SER A 119 2.71 -19.93 11.52
C SER A 119 3.68 -20.55 12.54
N PRO A 120 4.56 -21.48 12.12
CA PRO A 120 5.66 -21.95 12.97
C PRO A 120 6.56 -20.82 13.48
N LEU A 121 6.64 -19.70 12.78
CA LEU A 121 7.45 -18.53 13.12
C LEU A 121 6.74 -17.56 14.07
N TYR A 122 5.47 -17.79 14.40
CA TYR A 122 4.73 -16.95 15.33
C TYR A 122 5.42 -16.85 16.69
N GLY A 123 5.47 -15.65 17.25
CA GLY A 123 6.11 -15.39 18.56
C GLY A 123 7.64 -15.31 18.56
N ARG A 124 8.31 -15.59 17.41
CA ARG A 124 9.77 -15.52 17.29
C ARG A 124 10.27 -14.20 16.70
N ARG A 125 9.37 -13.42 16.12
CA ARG A 125 9.71 -12.10 15.59
C ARG A 125 9.86 -11.06 16.70
N THR A 126 10.85 -10.20 16.57
CA THR A 126 11.08 -9.05 17.46
C THR A 126 10.57 -7.75 16.87
N ALA A 127 10.46 -7.67 15.55
CA ALA A 127 9.92 -6.51 14.83
C ALA A 127 9.24 -6.94 13.53
N GLN A 128 8.37 -6.08 13.04
CA GLN A 128 7.70 -6.21 11.75
C GLN A 128 7.63 -4.84 11.09
N MET A 129 7.89 -4.79 9.79
CA MET A 129 7.76 -3.59 9.00
C MET A 129 6.94 -3.91 7.74
N ARG A 130 5.87 -3.17 7.54
CA ARG A 130 5.14 -3.15 6.26
C ARG A 130 5.57 -1.90 5.51
N LEU A 131 6.16 -2.06 4.34
CA LEU A 131 6.45 -0.95 3.46
C LEU A 131 5.16 -0.52 2.78
N THR A 132 4.86 0.75 2.90
CA THR A 132 3.75 1.41 2.20
C THR A 132 4.29 2.25 1.06
N PRO A 133 3.48 2.64 0.08
CA PRO A 133 3.86 3.65 -0.89
C PRO A 133 4.40 4.91 -0.22
N LEU A 134 5.22 5.67 -0.94
CA LEU A 134 5.78 6.92 -0.44
C LEU A 134 4.67 7.97 -0.32
N PRO A 135 4.64 8.76 0.78
CA PRO A 135 3.68 9.84 0.91
C PRO A 135 3.98 10.96 -0.11
N PHE A 136 2.96 11.69 -0.51
CA PHE A 136 3.07 12.79 -1.47
C PHE A 136 4.14 13.79 -1.07
N THR A 137 4.16 14.20 0.19
CA THR A 137 5.11 15.19 0.69
C THR A 137 6.57 14.78 0.52
N SER A 138 6.87 13.49 0.69
CA SER A 138 8.24 12.97 0.48
C SER A 138 8.64 12.94 -1.00
N ILE A 139 7.69 12.64 -1.89
CA ILE A 139 7.94 12.63 -3.33
C ILE A 139 8.12 14.06 -3.83
N TYR A 140 7.23 14.97 -3.43
CA TYR A 140 7.29 16.38 -3.82
C TYR A 140 8.58 17.06 -3.36
N GLU A 141 9.07 16.74 -2.14
CA GLU A 141 10.36 17.25 -1.64
C GLU A 141 11.57 16.68 -2.43
N ALA A 142 11.47 15.45 -2.94
CA ALA A 142 12.55 14.79 -3.67
C ALA A 142 12.58 15.16 -5.17
N GLN A 143 11.44 15.48 -5.76
CA GLN A 143 11.29 15.82 -7.16
C GLN A 143 11.23 17.34 -7.34
N ASN A 144 11.87 17.87 -8.37
CA ASN A 144 11.80 19.29 -8.68
C ASN A 144 10.69 19.56 -9.72
N LEU A 145 9.46 19.13 -9.42
CA LEU A 145 8.30 19.30 -10.27
C LEU A 145 7.41 20.46 -9.80
N PRO A 146 6.72 21.16 -10.71
CA PRO A 146 5.61 22.04 -10.35
C PRO A 146 4.56 21.27 -9.53
N PHE A 147 3.95 21.93 -8.55
CA PHE A 147 3.01 21.29 -7.62
C PHE A 147 1.87 20.55 -8.34
N GLU A 148 1.26 21.19 -9.34
CA GLU A 148 0.16 20.59 -10.11
C GLU A 148 0.60 19.28 -10.80
N GLN A 149 1.78 19.28 -11.44
CA GLN A 149 2.33 18.07 -12.07
C GLN A 149 2.63 16.97 -11.06
N ALA A 150 3.17 17.32 -9.90
CA ALA A 150 3.42 16.36 -8.83
C ALA A 150 2.12 15.75 -8.30
N VAL A 151 1.05 16.55 -8.17
CA VAL A 151 -0.28 16.07 -7.78
C VAL A 151 -0.85 15.10 -8.82
N GLU A 152 -0.80 15.44 -10.09
CA GLU A 152 -1.29 14.58 -11.18
C GLU A 152 -0.50 13.25 -11.26
N GLN A 153 0.83 13.33 -11.14
CA GLN A 153 1.69 12.14 -11.10
C GLN A 153 1.38 11.25 -9.89
N PHE A 154 1.21 11.86 -8.71
CA PHE A 154 0.85 11.11 -7.50
C PHE A 154 -0.55 10.51 -7.61
N ALA A 155 -1.51 11.21 -8.19
CA ALA A 155 -2.85 10.68 -8.41
C ALA A 155 -2.85 9.42 -9.29
N LEU A 156 -1.88 9.30 -10.21
CA LEU A 156 -1.68 8.10 -11.02
C LEU A 156 -0.90 7.01 -10.28
N THR A 157 0.22 7.36 -9.67
CA THR A 157 1.20 6.38 -9.17
C THR A 157 0.98 5.95 -7.73
N GLY A 158 0.19 6.74 -6.96
CA GLY A 158 -0.05 6.49 -5.54
C GLY A 158 1.21 6.47 -4.68
N GLY A 159 2.34 6.97 -5.20
CA GLY A 159 3.62 6.93 -4.50
C GLY A 159 4.34 5.58 -4.55
N VAL A 160 3.92 4.66 -5.41
CA VAL A 160 4.64 3.40 -5.64
C VAL A 160 5.93 3.69 -6.41
N PRO A 161 7.13 3.43 -5.82
CA PRO A 161 8.39 3.82 -6.45
C PRO A 161 8.56 3.26 -7.86
N LYS A 162 8.13 2.00 -8.08
CA LYS A 162 8.22 1.38 -9.40
C LYS A 162 7.37 2.09 -10.45
N TYR A 163 6.21 2.59 -10.08
CA TYR A 163 5.34 3.32 -11.02
C TYR A 163 5.91 4.71 -11.32
N LEU A 164 6.50 5.37 -10.32
CA LEU A 164 7.14 6.68 -10.51
C LEU A 164 8.21 6.66 -11.60
N GLU A 165 8.99 5.59 -11.73
CA GLU A 165 10.03 5.45 -12.75
C GLU A 165 9.51 5.65 -14.20
N PHE A 166 8.23 5.41 -14.45
CA PHE A 166 7.62 5.57 -15.78
C PHE A 166 7.13 6.99 -16.07
N PHE A 167 7.17 7.87 -15.06
CA PHE A 167 6.63 9.24 -15.14
C PHE A 167 7.66 10.33 -14.79
N GLU A 168 8.96 10.01 -14.80
CA GLU A 168 10.04 10.92 -14.36
C GLU A 168 10.77 11.65 -15.49
N ASP A 169 10.48 11.37 -16.75
CA ASP A 169 11.30 11.82 -17.90
C ASP A 169 11.00 13.26 -18.37
N GLY A 170 10.07 13.98 -17.71
CA GLY A 170 9.73 15.38 -18.01
C GLY A 170 8.92 15.58 -19.29
N ARG A 171 8.54 14.52 -20.00
CA ARG A 171 7.62 14.60 -21.16
C ARG A 171 6.20 14.91 -20.69
N PRO A 172 5.32 15.37 -21.60
CA PRO A 172 3.89 15.50 -21.30
C PRO A 172 3.30 14.20 -20.77
N LEU A 173 2.43 14.30 -19.74
CA LEU A 173 1.82 13.13 -19.08
C LEU A 173 1.12 12.18 -20.08
N GLU A 174 0.47 12.74 -21.10
CA GLU A 174 -0.21 11.95 -22.13
C GLU A 174 0.74 11.05 -22.93
N GLU A 175 1.95 11.52 -23.24
CA GLU A 175 2.95 10.71 -23.94
C GLU A 175 3.44 9.57 -23.06
N GLN A 176 3.68 9.86 -21.78
CA GLN A 176 4.08 8.85 -20.79
C GLN A 176 2.98 7.80 -20.59
N LEU A 177 1.71 8.22 -20.53
CA LEU A 177 0.56 7.31 -20.46
C LEU A 177 0.45 6.42 -21.70
N LYS A 178 0.64 6.98 -22.92
CA LYS A 178 0.64 6.20 -24.15
C LYS A 178 1.68 5.09 -24.12
N ASP A 179 2.91 5.41 -23.71
CA ASP A 179 4.01 4.45 -23.70
C ASP A 179 3.89 3.41 -22.60
N ALA A 180 3.63 3.85 -21.36
CA ALA A 180 3.69 2.98 -20.19
C ALA A 180 2.39 2.21 -19.92
N VAL A 181 1.23 2.81 -20.25
CA VAL A 181 -0.09 2.34 -19.79
C VAL A 181 -0.99 1.90 -20.94
N PHE A 182 -1.06 2.63 -22.06
CA PHE A 182 -1.99 2.32 -23.15
C PHE A 182 -1.40 1.43 -24.22
N SER A 183 -0.08 1.43 -24.38
CA SER A 183 0.60 0.50 -25.28
C SER A 183 0.50 -0.92 -24.74
N LYS A 184 0.15 -1.88 -25.59
CA LYS A 184 0.17 -3.33 -25.28
C LYS A 184 1.54 -3.84 -24.81
N ASN A 185 2.60 -3.14 -25.18
CA ASN A 185 3.98 -3.41 -24.76
C ASN A 185 4.38 -2.60 -23.50
N GLY A 186 3.51 -1.70 -23.04
CA GLY A 186 3.75 -0.91 -21.84
C GLY A 186 3.74 -1.77 -20.59
N PHE A 187 4.67 -1.53 -19.68
CA PHE A 187 4.79 -2.30 -18.45
C PHE A 187 3.49 -2.30 -17.62
N LEU A 188 2.82 -1.17 -17.59
CA LEU A 188 1.64 -0.97 -16.75
C LEU A 188 0.32 -1.41 -17.42
N TYR A 189 0.35 -1.82 -18.70
CA TYR A 189 -0.86 -2.22 -19.42
C TYR A 189 -1.62 -3.39 -18.77
N GLU A 190 -0.90 -4.42 -18.34
CA GLU A 190 -1.45 -5.62 -17.69
C GLU A 190 -1.12 -5.70 -16.18
N GLU A 191 -0.51 -4.69 -15.61
CA GLU A 191 -0.02 -4.71 -14.23
C GLU A 191 -1.09 -5.14 -13.20
N PRO A 192 -2.35 -4.63 -13.23
CA PRO A 192 -3.36 -5.06 -12.28
C PRO A 192 -3.70 -6.55 -12.35
N ASN A 193 -3.67 -7.13 -13.56
CA ASN A 193 -3.90 -8.56 -13.73
C ASN A 193 -2.72 -9.38 -13.16
N PHE A 194 -1.49 -8.90 -13.34
CA PHE A 194 -0.30 -9.54 -12.75
C PHE A 194 -0.32 -9.45 -11.22
N LEU A 195 -0.67 -8.30 -10.65
CA LEU A 195 -0.77 -8.12 -9.21
C LEU A 195 -1.80 -9.08 -8.58
N LEU A 196 -3.02 -9.14 -9.12
CA LEU A 196 -4.04 -10.05 -8.63
C LEU A 196 -3.62 -11.52 -8.75
N LYS A 197 -3.01 -11.89 -9.87
CA LYS A 197 -2.54 -13.25 -10.12
C LYS A 197 -1.39 -13.65 -9.18
N SER A 198 -0.45 -12.75 -8.91
CA SER A 198 0.69 -13.02 -8.03
C SER A 198 0.26 -13.34 -6.60
N GLU A 199 -0.79 -12.69 -6.11
CA GLU A 199 -1.42 -12.96 -4.81
C GLU A 199 -2.44 -14.11 -4.87
N SER A 200 -2.49 -14.86 -5.98
CA SER A 200 -3.42 -15.98 -6.20
C SER A 200 -4.91 -15.58 -6.18
N LEU A 201 -5.20 -14.32 -6.47
CA LEU A 201 -6.57 -13.79 -6.56
C LEU A 201 -7.19 -14.05 -7.94
N THR A 202 -7.23 -15.31 -8.32
CA THR A 202 -7.72 -15.74 -9.65
C THR A 202 -9.24 -15.89 -9.73
N ALA A 203 -9.95 -15.84 -8.60
CA ALA A 203 -11.39 -15.93 -8.61
C ALA A 203 -12.01 -14.68 -9.25
N VAL A 204 -12.97 -14.89 -10.17
CA VAL A 204 -13.71 -13.83 -10.88
C VAL A 204 -14.29 -12.78 -9.90
N ASN A 205 -14.66 -13.20 -8.70
CA ASN A 205 -15.20 -12.32 -7.67
C ASN A 205 -14.25 -11.19 -7.27
N TYR A 206 -12.95 -11.44 -7.12
CA TYR A 206 -12.00 -10.40 -6.74
C TYR A 206 -11.94 -9.26 -7.76
N PHE A 207 -11.78 -9.61 -9.01
CA PHE A 207 -11.77 -8.64 -10.11
C PHE A 207 -13.09 -7.87 -10.19
N SER A 208 -14.22 -8.58 -10.12
CA SER A 208 -15.56 -8.00 -10.20
C SER A 208 -15.86 -7.04 -9.05
N ILE A 209 -15.39 -7.34 -7.83
CA ILE A 209 -15.51 -6.46 -6.67
C ILE A 209 -14.71 -5.17 -6.89
N ILE A 210 -13.44 -5.26 -7.29
CA ILE A 210 -12.61 -4.08 -7.54
C ILE A 210 -13.22 -3.22 -8.63
N LYS A 211 -13.66 -3.83 -9.75
CA LYS A 211 -14.36 -3.11 -10.82
C LYS A 211 -15.60 -2.40 -10.31
N THR A 212 -16.44 -3.07 -9.54
CA THR A 212 -17.67 -2.50 -8.99
C THR A 212 -17.40 -1.31 -8.06
N ILE A 213 -16.30 -1.36 -7.30
CA ILE A 213 -15.84 -0.22 -6.48
C ILE A 213 -15.35 0.92 -7.37
N ALA A 214 -14.58 0.62 -8.44
CA ALA A 214 -14.13 1.62 -9.42
C ALA A 214 -15.31 2.34 -10.11
N ASP A 215 -16.40 1.62 -10.34
CA ASP A 215 -17.67 2.16 -10.91
C ASP A 215 -18.46 3.02 -9.88
N GLY A 216 -17.89 3.32 -8.68
CA GLY A 216 -18.50 4.21 -7.67
C GLY A 216 -19.38 3.51 -6.64
N ASN A 217 -19.41 2.18 -6.57
CA ASN A 217 -20.16 1.46 -5.55
C ASN A 217 -19.29 1.21 -4.32
N HIS A 218 -19.35 2.11 -3.36
CA HIS A 218 -18.48 2.04 -2.17
C HIS A 218 -19.11 1.35 -0.96
N LYS A 219 -20.43 1.22 -0.90
CA LYS A 219 -21.15 0.61 0.22
C LYS A 219 -21.32 -0.89 0.00
N LEU A 220 -21.07 -1.72 1.03
CA LEU A 220 -21.20 -3.18 0.93
C LEU A 220 -22.51 -3.62 0.25
N GLY A 221 -23.63 -3.02 0.65
CA GLY A 221 -24.92 -3.35 0.04
C GLY A 221 -25.03 -2.94 -1.43
N LYS A 222 -24.42 -1.81 -1.84
CA LYS A 222 -24.39 -1.38 -3.25
C LYS A 222 -23.51 -2.32 -4.08
N ILE A 223 -22.34 -2.72 -3.56
CA ILE A 223 -21.45 -3.71 -4.21
C ILE A 223 -22.19 -5.05 -4.40
N ALA A 224 -22.84 -5.53 -3.34
CA ALA A 224 -23.60 -6.78 -3.38
C ALA A 224 -24.75 -6.75 -4.40
N SER A 225 -25.51 -5.66 -4.40
CA SER A 225 -26.60 -5.45 -5.36
C SER A 225 -26.10 -5.40 -6.81
N ALA A 226 -25.01 -4.69 -7.08
CA ALA A 226 -24.42 -4.59 -8.41
C ALA A 226 -23.89 -5.93 -8.93
N LEU A 227 -23.42 -6.80 -8.03
CA LEU A 227 -22.93 -8.14 -8.38
C LEU A 227 -24.02 -9.22 -8.34
N GLY A 228 -25.24 -8.89 -7.93
CA GLY A 228 -26.32 -9.87 -7.78
C GLY A 228 -26.03 -10.92 -6.70
N GLN A 229 -25.30 -10.56 -5.65
CA GLN A 229 -24.87 -11.46 -4.58
C GLN A 229 -25.33 -10.97 -3.20
N GLU A 230 -25.33 -11.88 -2.23
CA GLU A 230 -25.58 -11.53 -0.83
C GLU A 230 -24.35 -10.84 -0.20
N SER A 231 -24.59 -9.82 0.62
CA SER A 231 -23.50 -9.10 1.31
C SER A 231 -22.61 -10.02 2.16
N SER A 232 -23.17 -11.06 2.74
CA SER A 232 -22.46 -12.05 3.55
C SER A 232 -21.45 -12.86 2.74
N SER A 233 -21.76 -13.19 1.49
CA SER A 233 -20.87 -13.94 0.59
C SER A 233 -19.67 -13.12 0.12
N LEU A 234 -19.79 -11.78 0.07
CA LEU A 234 -18.71 -10.89 -0.36
C LEU A 234 -17.72 -10.54 0.76
N THR A 235 -18.15 -10.65 2.02
CA THR A 235 -17.32 -10.25 3.18
C THR A 235 -15.94 -10.93 3.20
N PRO A 236 -15.78 -12.24 2.96
CA PRO A 236 -14.47 -12.87 2.91
C PRO A 236 -13.56 -12.30 1.79
N TYR A 237 -14.12 -12.02 0.62
CA TYR A 237 -13.37 -11.45 -0.51
C TYR A 237 -12.90 -10.02 -0.20
N LEU A 238 -13.79 -9.20 0.38
CA LEU A 238 -13.46 -7.83 0.80
C LEU A 238 -12.40 -7.82 1.91
N SER A 239 -12.48 -8.75 2.86
CA SER A 239 -11.44 -8.92 3.89
C SER A 239 -10.09 -9.22 3.24
N THR A 240 -10.04 -10.24 2.37
CA THR A 240 -8.81 -10.61 1.66
C THR A 240 -8.23 -9.45 0.86
N LEU A 241 -9.06 -8.74 0.08
CA LEU A 241 -8.60 -7.57 -0.69
C LEU A 241 -8.08 -6.45 0.21
N SER A 242 -8.70 -6.23 1.38
CA SER A 242 -8.27 -5.22 2.34
C SER A 242 -6.96 -5.63 3.02
N ASP A 243 -6.82 -6.89 3.43
CA ASP A 243 -5.60 -7.41 4.08
C ASP A 243 -4.39 -7.32 3.15
N LEU A 244 -4.60 -7.57 1.87
CA LEU A 244 -3.58 -7.45 0.82
C LEU A 244 -3.32 -6.00 0.40
N GLY A 245 -4.22 -5.07 0.71
CA GLY A 245 -4.07 -3.64 0.40
C GLY A 245 -4.53 -3.24 -0.99
N PHE A 246 -5.34 -4.06 -1.67
CA PHE A 246 -5.98 -3.68 -2.94
C PHE A 246 -7.12 -2.70 -2.74
N ILE A 247 -7.85 -2.86 -1.63
CA ILE A 247 -8.91 -1.95 -1.22
C ILE A 247 -8.69 -1.54 0.24
N GLU A 248 -9.32 -0.45 0.62
CA GLU A 248 -9.38 0.00 2.00
C GLU A 248 -10.83 0.26 2.43
N LYS A 249 -11.12 0.00 3.70
CA LYS A 249 -12.40 0.38 4.31
C LYS A 249 -12.22 1.69 5.05
N ARG A 250 -12.74 2.79 4.51
CA ARG A 250 -12.78 4.09 5.17
C ARG A 250 -14.03 4.17 6.06
N THR A 251 -13.91 4.80 7.21
CA THR A 251 -15.01 5.07 8.15
C THR A 251 -14.96 6.52 8.62
N PRO A 252 -16.10 7.15 8.91
CA PRO A 252 -16.09 8.49 9.47
C PRO A 252 -15.18 8.57 10.69
N ILE A 253 -14.43 9.65 10.82
CA ILE A 253 -13.47 9.82 11.93
C ILE A 253 -14.14 9.79 13.32
N THR A 254 -15.43 10.07 13.38
CA THR A 254 -16.24 10.02 14.61
C THR A 254 -16.58 8.60 15.07
N GLU A 255 -16.34 7.58 14.23
CA GLU A 255 -16.61 6.18 14.56
C GLU A 255 -15.64 5.66 15.63
N LYS A 256 -16.21 5.21 16.76
CA LYS A 256 -15.42 4.67 17.89
C LYS A 256 -14.82 3.30 17.58
N ASN A 257 -15.52 2.47 16.82
CA ASN A 257 -15.11 1.12 16.43
C ASN A 257 -15.11 0.99 14.89
N PRO A 258 -14.07 1.47 14.19
CA PRO A 258 -14.01 1.48 12.73
C PRO A 258 -14.23 0.11 12.09
N GLU A 259 -13.64 -0.95 12.66
CA GLU A 259 -13.74 -2.32 12.13
C GLU A 259 -15.18 -2.83 12.09
N LYS A 260 -15.98 -2.50 13.12
CA LYS A 260 -17.37 -2.93 13.25
C LYS A 260 -18.38 -1.92 12.70
N SER A 261 -17.90 -0.80 12.15
CA SER A 261 -18.78 0.24 11.64
C SER A 261 -19.58 -0.23 10.42
N ARG A 262 -20.89 0.07 10.44
CA ARG A 262 -21.78 -0.11 9.29
C ARG A 262 -21.74 1.07 8.31
N LYS A 263 -21.09 2.18 8.70
CA LYS A 263 -20.90 3.38 7.87
C LYS A 263 -19.64 3.27 7.00
N GLY A 264 -18.93 2.14 7.05
CA GLY A 264 -17.72 1.92 6.28
C GLY A 264 -17.98 1.84 4.78
N LEU A 265 -17.12 2.51 4.02
CA LEU A 265 -17.12 2.52 2.57
C LEU A 265 -15.81 1.89 2.08
N TYR A 266 -15.89 1.16 0.97
CA TYR A 266 -14.73 0.51 0.37
C TYR A 266 -14.23 1.32 -0.81
N PHE A 267 -12.93 1.58 -0.83
CA PHE A 267 -12.24 2.30 -1.90
C PHE A 267 -11.07 1.45 -2.41
N ILE A 268 -10.67 1.65 -3.64
CA ILE A 268 -9.42 1.08 -4.16
C ILE A 268 -8.27 1.84 -3.51
N ALA A 269 -7.37 1.11 -2.84
CA ALA A 269 -6.26 1.71 -2.09
C ALA A 269 -5.08 2.12 -2.98
N ASP A 270 -4.89 1.43 -4.10
CA ASP A 270 -3.85 1.72 -5.09
C ASP A 270 -4.38 2.66 -6.17
N ASN A 271 -3.77 3.84 -6.30
CA ASN A 271 -4.21 4.86 -7.26
C ASN A 271 -4.06 4.39 -8.71
N PHE A 272 -2.97 3.66 -9.03
CA PHE A 272 -2.79 3.15 -10.38
C PHE A 272 -3.83 2.09 -10.72
N LEU A 273 -4.13 1.20 -9.77
CA LEU A 273 -5.21 0.23 -9.93
C LEU A 273 -6.54 0.92 -10.18
N ARG A 274 -6.86 1.99 -9.43
CA ARG A 274 -8.05 2.82 -9.64
C ARG A 274 -8.07 3.45 -11.03
N PHE A 275 -6.95 4.05 -11.47
CA PHE A 275 -6.81 4.62 -12.80
C PHE A 275 -7.08 3.58 -13.90
N TRP A 276 -6.48 2.40 -13.76
CA TRP A 276 -6.61 1.34 -14.73
C TRP A 276 -8.06 0.86 -14.89
N PHE A 277 -8.78 0.67 -13.78
CA PHE A 277 -10.18 0.27 -13.83
C PHE A 277 -11.11 1.38 -14.33
N CYS A 278 -10.77 2.65 -14.15
CA CYS A 278 -11.54 3.79 -14.64
C CYS A 278 -11.31 4.06 -16.13
N TYR A 279 -10.05 4.01 -16.61
CA TYR A 279 -9.69 4.52 -17.93
C TYR A 279 -9.05 3.49 -18.87
N VAL A 280 -8.51 2.38 -18.39
CA VAL A 280 -7.89 1.36 -19.24
C VAL A 280 -8.84 0.21 -19.49
N TYR A 281 -9.35 -0.39 -18.43
CA TYR A 281 -10.20 -1.58 -18.53
C TYR A 281 -11.45 -1.40 -19.38
N PRO A 282 -12.23 -0.29 -19.26
CA PRO A 282 -13.43 -0.10 -20.07
C PRO A 282 -13.15 0.02 -21.57
N TYR A 283 -11.95 0.49 -21.91
CA TYR A 283 -11.53 0.76 -23.30
C TYR A 283 -10.48 -0.24 -23.80
N LYS A 284 -10.34 -1.39 -23.14
CA LYS A 284 -9.33 -2.36 -23.50
C LYS A 284 -9.46 -2.85 -24.95
N GLY A 285 -10.69 -3.01 -25.43
CA GLY A 285 -10.95 -3.38 -26.81
C GLY A 285 -10.41 -2.36 -27.83
N GLU A 286 -10.53 -1.07 -27.52
CA GLU A 286 -10.01 0.02 -28.36
C GLU A 286 -8.48 0.06 -28.31
N LEU A 287 -7.89 -0.14 -27.15
CA LEU A 287 -6.44 -0.18 -26.98
C LEU A 287 -5.82 -1.39 -27.69
N GLU A 288 -6.50 -2.52 -27.77
CA GLU A 288 -6.07 -3.67 -28.57
C GLU A 288 -6.04 -3.35 -30.09
N LEU A 289 -6.84 -2.39 -30.54
CA LEU A 289 -6.86 -1.88 -31.90
C LEU A 289 -5.93 -0.66 -32.10
N ASP A 290 -5.07 -0.35 -31.11
CA ASP A 290 -4.16 0.78 -31.08
C ASP A 290 -4.87 2.16 -31.14
N ASN A 291 -6.17 2.22 -30.78
CA ASN A 291 -6.99 3.43 -30.78
C ASN A 291 -6.92 4.16 -29.43
N MET A 292 -5.73 4.64 -29.07
CA MET A 292 -5.45 5.31 -27.80
C MET A 292 -6.17 6.65 -27.63
N GLN A 293 -6.56 7.29 -28.75
CA GLN A 293 -7.17 8.63 -28.71
C GLN A 293 -8.51 8.62 -27.98
N ILE A 294 -9.30 7.56 -28.09
CA ILE A 294 -10.58 7.45 -27.38
C ILE A 294 -10.37 7.52 -25.86
N VAL A 295 -9.33 6.85 -25.34
CA VAL A 295 -9.03 6.87 -23.91
C VAL A 295 -8.59 8.26 -23.47
N LEU A 296 -7.77 8.93 -24.27
CA LEU A 296 -7.34 10.31 -23.97
C LEU A 296 -8.51 11.28 -23.98
N ASP A 297 -9.45 11.14 -24.91
CA ASP A 297 -10.64 11.97 -24.95
C ASP A 297 -11.51 11.80 -23.70
N GLU A 298 -11.58 10.58 -23.13
CA GLU A 298 -12.28 10.35 -21.88
C GLU A 298 -11.52 10.95 -20.67
N ILE A 299 -10.20 10.81 -20.65
CA ILE A 299 -9.35 11.45 -19.62
C ILE A 299 -9.53 12.96 -19.63
N HIS A 300 -9.53 13.60 -20.79
CA HIS A 300 -9.71 15.05 -20.91
C HIS A 300 -11.05 15.56 -20.37
N LYS A 301 -12.08 14.69 -20.29
CA LYS A 301 -13.40 15.10 -19.79
C LYS A 301 -13.44 15.31 -18.27
N ASP A 302 -12.78 14.45 -17.49
CA ASP A 302 -13.03 14.44 -16.06
C ASP A 302 -11.81 14.06 -15.18
N PHE A 303 -10.64 13.82 -15.77
CA PHE A 303 -9.46 13.38 -15.04
C PHE A 303 -9.09 14.30 -13.87
N LYS A 304 -8.97 15.60 -14.12
CA LYS A 304 -8.62 16.58 -13.08
C LYS A 304 -9.73 16.72 -12.04
N GLU A 305 -10.95 16.89 -12.51
CA GLU A 305 -12.10 17.25 -11.67
C GLU A 305 -12.65 16.09 -10.84
N LYS A 306 -12.45 14.84 -11.29
CA LYS A 306 -12.95 13.67 -10.59
C LYS A 306 -11.82 12.78 -10.09
N PHE A 307 -10.91 12.37 -10.99
CA PHE A 307 -9.91 11.39 -10.64
C PHE A 307 -8.81 11.99 -9.75
N VAL A 308 -8.21 13.11 -10.18
CA VAL A 308 -7.17 13.80 -9.42
C VAL A 308 -7.73 14.43 -8.16
N ALA A 309 -8.91 15.06 -8.23
CA ALA A 309 -9.57 15.68 -7.07
C ALA A 309 -9.78 14.68 -5.94
N PHE A 310 -10.18 13.45 -6.24
CA PHE A 310 -10.30 12.39 -5.21
C PHE A 310 -8.94 12.04 -4.56
N ALA A 311 -7.88 11.91 -5.35
CA ALA A 311 -6.53 11.66 -4.81
C ALA A 311 -5.99 12.87 -4.03
N TYR A 312 -6.41 14.07 -4.40
CA TYR A 312 -6.02 15.31 -3.75
C TYR A 312 -6.46 15.39 -2.29
N GLU A 313 -7.61 14.80 -1.94
CA GLU A 313 -8.02 14.71 -0.54
C GLU A 313 -7.00 13.96 0.33
N ASP A 314 -6.44 12.86 -0.19
CA ASP A 314 -5.42 12.09 0.54
C ASP A 314 -4.08 12.85 0.57
N ILE A 315 -3.74 13.58 -0.49
CA ILE A 315 -2.61 14.52 -0.50
C ILE A 315 -2.79 15.60 0.57
N CYS A 316 -3.97 16.18 0.70
CA CYS A 316 -4.26 17.20 1.72
C CYS A 316 -4.13 16.66 3.14
N LYS A 317 -4.57 15.40 3.38
CA LYS A 317 -4.37 14.70 4.67
C LYS A 317 -2.88 14.52 4.98
N ASP A 318 -2.07 14.15 3.98
CA ASP A 318 -0.61 14.00 4.13
C ASP A 318 0.08 15.35 4.40
N ILE A 319 -0.29 16.40 3.66
CA ILE A 319 0.19 17.77 3.90
C ILE A 319 -0.16 18.22 5.31
N PHE A 320 -1.42 18.02 5.75
CA PHE A 320 -1.85 18.39 7.10
C PHE A 320 -1.04 17.63 8.17
N ALA A 321 -0.83 16.32 7.99
CA ALA A 321 0.00 15.53 8.88
C ALA A 321 1.44 16.06 8.95
N LYS A 322 2.03 16.45 7.82
CA LYS A 322 3.38 17.03 7.72
C LYS A 322 3.46 18.39 8.44
N LEU A 323 2.47 19.26 8.24
CA LEU A 323 2.41 20.56 8.92
C LEU A 323 2.34 20.39 10.45
N CYS A 324 1.55 19.43 10.94
CA CYS A 324 1.48 19.10 12.37
C CYS A 324 2.83 18.57 12.88
N SER A 325 3.44 17.61 12.18
CA SER A 325 4.69 16.97 12.60
C SER A 325 5.88 17.94 12.65
N ASN A 326 5.89 18.94 11.76
CA ASN A 326 6.90 19.97 11.69
C ASN A 326 6.61 21.17 12.62
N ASN A 327 5.57 21.11 13.45
CA ASN A 327 5.09 22.20 14.30
C ASN A 327 4.79 23.50 13.53
N ALA A 328 4.47 23.43 12.24
CA ALA A 328 4.05 24.59 11.46
C ALA A 328 2.66 25.07 11.88
N ILE A 329 1.85 24.17 12.41
CA ILE A 329 0.56 24.46 13.05
C ILE A 329 0.56 23.85 14.46
N SER A 330 -0.02 24.57 15.42
CA SER A 330 -0.14 24.11 16.81
C SER A 330 -1.34 23.19 16.96
N PHE A 331 -1.20 21.96 16.49
CA PHE A 331 -2.24 20.93 16.52
C PHE A 331 -1.61 19.55 16.67
N VAL A 332 -2.09 18.76 17.63
CA VAL A 332 -1.60 17.39 17.88
C VAL A 332 -2.66 16.39 17.42
N PRO A 333 -2.57 15.87 16.18
CA PRO A 333 -3.59 14.99 15.63
C PRO A 333 -3.60 13.64 16.35
N SER A 334 -4.73 13.22 16.89
CA SER A 334 -4.92 11.86 17.39
C SER A 334 -5.21 10.88 16.25
N ARG A 335 -5.91 11.35 15.24
CA ARG A 335 -6.28 10.65 14.02
C ARG A 335 -6.59 11.66 12.93
N ILE A 336 -6.24 11.37 11.70
CA ILE A 336 -6.61 12.16 10.52
C ILE A 336 -7.50 11.29 9.63
N GLY A 337 -8.57 11.84 9.11
CA GLY A 337 -9.52 11.13 8.24
C GLY A 337 -10.54 12.07 7.65
N SER A 338 -11.64 11.53 7.17
CA SER A 338 -12.77 12.30 6.63
C SER A 338 -14.03 12.07 7.49
N TYR A 339 -15.03 12.90 7.30
CA TYR A 339 -16.32 12.74 7.95
C TYR A 339 -17.44 12.76 6.91
N TRP A 340 -18.41 11.87 7.05
CA TRP A 340 -19.67 11.85 6.31
C TRP A 340 -20.77 11.25 7.16
N LEU A 341 -22.03 11.62 6.91
CA LEU A 341 -23.14 11.17 7.73
C LEU A 341 -23.71 9.83 7.26
N ASN A 342 -24.13 9.72 6.01
CA ASN A 342 -24.82 8.53 5.49
C ASN A 342 -24.09 7.89 4.31
N ASP A 343 -23.79 8.65 3.28
CA ASP A 343 -23.06 8.26 2.07
C ASP A 343 -22.02 9.34 1.79
N TYR A 344 -21.03 8.99 0.97
CA TYR A 344 -20.02 9.92 0.50
C TYR A 344 -20.61 10.71 -0.69
N ASP A 345 -21.47 11.72 -0.38
CA ASP A 345 -22.29 12.44 -1.35
C ASP A 345 -22.09 13.98 -1.36
N GLY A 346 -21.10 14.46 -0.65
CA GLY A 346 -20.66 15.86 -0.67
C GLY A 346 -21.44 16.81 0.27
N ASP A 347 -22.72 16.64 0.48
CA ASP A 347 -23.52 17.61 1.26
C ASP A 347 -23.21 17.60 2.77
N THR A 348 -22.79 16.46 3.29
CA THR A 348 -22.44 16.26 4.70
C THR A 348 -20.99 15.81 4.89
N GLU A 349 -20.19 15.92 3.86
CA GLU A 349 -18.81 15.48 3.85
C GLU A 349 -17.85 16.58 4.28
N ILE A 350 -16.82 16.20 5.07
CA ILE A 350 -15.65 17.01 5.39
C ILE A 350 -14.42 16.20 4.98
N ASP A 351 -13.66 16.70 4.02
CA ASP A 351 -12.60 15.95 3.35
C ASP A 351 -11.42 15.64 4.26
N VAL A 352 -11.02 16.61 5.09
CA VAL A 352 -9.95 16.45 6.09
C VAL A 352 -10.48 16.80 7.45
N MET A 353 -10.58 15.82 8.34
CA MET A 353 -10.97 16.06 9.72
C MET A 353 -9.95 15.43 10.68
N SER A 354 -9.65 16.13 11.76
CA SER A 354 -8.78 15.63 12.83
C SER A 354 -9.21 16.17 14.19
N VAL A 355 -8.76 15.49 15.25
CA VAL A 355 -9.09 15.86 16.62
C VAL A 355 -7.81 15.96 17.44
N ASP A 356 -7.65 17.09 18.12
CA ASP A 356 -6.63 17.30 19.13
C ASP A 356 -7.29 17.26 20.52
N HIS A 357 -7.11 16.17 21.22
CA HIS A 357 -7.67 15.98 22.55
C HIS A 357 -6.95 16.78 23.63
N GLN A 358 -5.68 17.13 23.43
CA GLN A 358 -4.88 17.89 24.40
C GLN A 358 -5.33 19.34 24.45
N ASN A 359 -5.48 19.95 23.27
CA ASN A 359 -5.85 21.36 23.14
C ASN A 359 -7.37 21.55 22.97
N LYS A 360 -8.17 20.47 22.97
CA LYS A 360 -9.62 20.49 22.72
C LYS A 360 -9.97 21.23 21.42
N GLN A 361 -9.37 20.80 20.33
CA GLN A 361 -9.56 21.36 19.00
C GLN A 361 -10.04 20.29 18.02
N VAL A 362 -10.86 20.69 17.07
CA VAL A 362 -11.24 19.90 15.89
C VAL A 362 -10.77 20.67 14.67
N PHE A 363 -10.03 20.02 13.81
CA PHE A 363 -9.70 20.55 12.49
C PHE A 363 -10.74 20.04 11.48
N ALA A 364 -11.26 20.94 10.67
CA ALA A 364 -12.14 20.65 9.55
C ALA A 364 -11.60 21.32 8.28
N GLY A 365 -11.33 20.55 7.26
CA GLY A 365 -10.73 21.00 5.99
C GLY A 365 -11.57 20.61 4.79
N GLU A 366 -11.64 21.51 3.81
CA GLU A 366 -12.23 21.30 2.50
C GLU A 366 -11.13 21.32 1.45
N CYS A 367 -11.16 20.35 0.52
CA CYS A 367 -10.20 20.20 -0.57
C CYS A 367 -10.83 20.59 -1.90
N LYS A 368 -10.16 21.45 -2.66
CA LYS A 368 -10.62 21.87 -3.99
C LYS A 368 -9.47 21.82 -4.99
N TYR A 369 -9.53 20.88 -5.91
CA TYR A 369 -8.55 20.77 -6.98
C TYR A 369 -9.12 21.36 -8.28
N HIS A 370 -8.91 22.64 -8.49
CA HIS A 370 -9.34 23.37 -9.69
C HIS A 370 -8.50 24.64 -9.91
N THR A 371 -8.55 25.19 -11.11
CA THR A 371 -7.76 26.37 -11.49
C THR A 371 -8.22 27.69 -10.88
N LYS A 372 -9.43 27.74 -10.30
CA LYS A 372 -9.96 28.95 -9.68
C LYS A 372 -9.46 29.05 -8.23
N PRO A 373 -9.13 30.25 -7.75
CA PRO A 373 -8.79 30.45 -6.33
C PRO A 373 -9.94 30.01 -5.43
N VAL A 374 -9.58 29.37 -4.30
CA VAL A 374 -10.55 29.03 -3.25
C VAL A 374 -10.92 30.31 -2.51
N ASP A 375 -12.21 30.60 -2.38
CA ASP A 375 -12.73 31.86 -1.88
C ASP A 375 -13.65 31.71 -0.64
N ALA A 376 -14.16 32.84 -0.16
CA ALA A 376 -14.99 32.90 1.04
C ALA A 376 -16.27 32.02 1.00
N PRO A 377 -16.99 31.83 -0.12
CA PRO A 377 -18.10 30.88 -0.19
C PRO A 377 -17.74 29.45 0.21
N VAL A 378 -16.57 28.95 -0.16
CA VAL A 378 -16.11 27.60 0.23
C VAL A 378 -15.94 27.50 1.75
N TYR A 379 -15.37 28.54 2.37
CA TYR A 379 -15.24 28.59 3.82
C TYR A 379 -16.60 28.58 4.54
N PHE A 380 -17.56 29.37 4.07
CA PHE A 380 -18.89 29.42 4.68
C PHE A 380 -19.64 28.10 4.50
N ALA A 381 -19.52 27.45 3.33
CA ALA A 381 -20.09 26.13 3.10
C ALA A 381 -19.50 25.08 4.04
N LEU A 382 -18.17 25.05 4.21
CA LEU A 382 -17.52 24.15 5.18
C LEU A 382 -17.99 24.41 6.61
N LYS A 383 -18.11 25.68 6.99
CA LYS A 383 -18.63 26.05 8.32
C LYS A 383 -20.06 25.56 8.52
N GLU A 384 -20.92 25.71 7.53
CA GLU A 384 -22.30 25.22 7.58
C GLU A 384 -22.35 23.69 7.69
N LYS A 385 -21.51 22.94 6.93
CA LYS A 385 -21.38 21.49 7.06
C LYS A 385 -21.04 21.07 8.49
N VAL A 386 -20.04 21.70 9.11
CA VAL A 386 -19.63 21.42 10.49
C VAL A 386 -20.74 21.80 11.47
N ASP A 387 -21.40 22.93 11.25
CA ASP A 387 -22.49 23.40 12.09
C ASP A 387 -23.73 22.50 12.03
N ASN A 388 -24.00 21.87 10.89
CA ASN A 388 -25.09 20.92 10.70
C ASN A 388 -24.75 19.50 11.14
N ALA A 389 -23.45 19.15 11.31
CA ALA A 389 -22.99 17.84 11.73
C ALA A 389 -23.23 17.57 13.22
N ALA A 390 -24.45 17.19 13.59
CA ALA A 390 -24.85 16.95 14.98
C ALA A 390 -23.95 15.94 15.70
N GLU A 391 -23.40 14.93 14.98
CA GLU A 391 -22.49 13.93 15.55
C GLU A 391 -21.14 14.56 15.98
N ILE A 392 -20.63 15.54 15.24
CA ILE A 392 -19.38 16.24 15.59
C ILE A 392 -19.61 17.03 16.89
N ARG A 393 -20.70 17.78 16.97
CA ARG A 393 -21.06 18.55 18.20
C ARG A 393 -21.27 17.65 19.40
N LYS A 394 -21.91 16.50 19.21
CA LYS A 394 -22.17 15.52 20.28
C LYS A 394 -20.88 14.85 20.74
N SER A 395 -19.97 14.53 19.82
CA SER A 395 -18.72 13.86 20.13
C SER A 395 -17.68 14.80 20.74
N PHE A 396 -17.70 16.08 20.37
CA PHE A 396 -16.70 17.08 20.78
C PHE A 396 -17.36 18.38 21.32
N PRO A 397 -18.18 18.29 22.41
CA PRO A 397 -18.99 19.39 22.90
C PRO A 397 -18.13 20.45 23.51
N LYS A 398 -17.41 21.20 23.34
CA LYS A 398 -16.50 22.22 23.93
C LYS A 398 -15.12 22.28 23.24
N TYR A 399 -15.04 21.71 22.04
CA TYR A 399 -13.82 21.82 21.22
C TYR A 399 -13.94 23.05 20.30
N ASN A 400 -12.85 23.77 20.16
CA ASN A 400 -12.75 24.83 19.17
C ASN A 400 -12.56 24.23 17.79
N VAL A 401 -13.25 24.77 16.78
CA VAL A 401 -13.07 24.31 15.40
C VAL A 401 -12.07 25.22 14.69
N ILE A 402 -11.08 24.59 14.08
CA ILE A 402 -10.10 25.22 13.18
C ILE A 402 -10.48 24.81 11.76
N TYR A 403 -10.62 25.77 10.87
CA TYR A 403 -10.97 25.53 9.47
C TYR A 403 -9.75 25.65 8.57
N GLY A 404 -9.63 24.75 7.60
CA GLY A 404 -8.58 24.75 6.57
C GLY A 404 -9.18 24.67 5.19
N LEU A 405 -8.54 25.32 4.21
CA LEU A 405 -8.87 25.21 2.79
C LEU A 405 -7.60 24.77 2.05
N PHE A 406 -7.70 23.79 1.17
CA PHE A 406 -6.60 23.22 0.41
C PHE A 406 -6.84 23.34 -1.08
#